data_a15a96c2696f38a7be0faab2311dab1f
#
_entry.id   a15a96c2696f38a7be0faab2311dab1f
#
_cell.length_a   1.000
_cell.length_b   1.000
_cell.length_c   1.000
_cell.angle_alpha   90.00
_cell.angle_beta   90.00
_cell.angle_gamma   90.00
#
_symmetry.space_group_name_H-M   'P 1'
#
loop_
_entity.id
_entity.type
_entity.pdbx_description
1 polymer ?
#
loop_
_entity_poly.entity_id
_entity_poly.type
_entity_poly.pdbx_seq_one_letter_code
_entity_poly.pdbx_strand_id
1 'polypeptide(L)'
;TDEYYEFDKANSAYNRGGPESMLSMLNTNLDFALTDYVTVNFKALADAIDVLGGLDIEMTNAECVHANNYNREVSEAQGVEYEAIPYDEDLGDDYSEVRHVSGALATSYARIRYGGGDDAKRTSRQRIVINLMVQKLKQNPTKIPEILDKVMGNVSTSLTKNEILELGMHAVTYTMGTSYAYPFQLCYGENVVNALGEDVVIPVTLEFNVRELHEYLYPGLSYEPSAAVTEYSDYIARKSGYDEDMIGYVLNQGPGAEADSVIAGD
;
A
#
# COMPACT_ATOMS: atom_id res chain seq x y z
N THR A 1 12.63 29.78 9.44
CA THR A 1 12.01 29.41 10.72
C THR A 1 11.88 27.90 10.73
N ASP A 2 12.70 27.26 11.55
CA ASP A 2 12.94 25.81 11.62
C ASP A 2 11.74 24.97 12.13
N GLU A 3 10.55 25.50 12.16
CA GLU A 3 9.36 24.84 12.72
C GLU A 3 8.59 23.92 11.74
N TYR A 4 9.00 23.83 10.47
CA TYR A 4 8.22 23.14 9.44
C TYR A 4 8.81 21.82 8.94
N TYR A 5 10.04 21.47 9.33
CA TYR A 5 10.68 20.21 8.94
C TYR A 5 10.68 19.22 10.11
N GLU A 6 9.51 18.73 10.46
CA GLU A 6 9.45 17.59 11.38
C GLU A 6 9.75 16.30 10.59
N PHE A 7 10.72 15.55 11.07
CA PHE A 7 11.01 14.21 10.63
C PHE A 7 9.86 13.29 11.06
N ASP A 8 9.03 12.86 10.12
CA ASP A 8 7.83 12.10 10.40
C ASP A 8 7.50 11.09 9.30
N LYS A 9 6.59 10.17 9.59
CA LYS A 9 6.09 9.18 8.63
C LYS A 9 5.27 9.90 7.54
N ALA A 10 5.47 9.53 6.29
CA ALA A 10 4.73 10.13 5.16
C ALA A 10 3.21 10.05 5.34
N ASN A 11 2.71 8.92 5.88
CA ASN A 11 1.27 8.73 6.12
C ASN A 11 0.69 9.62 7.22
N SER A 12 1.51 10.26 8.07
CA SER A 12 1.04 11.22 9.08
C SER A 12 0.42 12.46 8.44
N ALA A 13 0.81 12.80 7.21
CA ALA A 13 0.22 13.92 6.47
C ALA A 13 -1.30 13.77 6.31
N TYR A 14 -1.78 12.55 6.04
CA TYR A 14 -3.21 12.28 5.96
C TYR A 14 -3.92 12.49 7.30
N ASN A 15 -3.33 12.06 8.40
CA ASN A 15 -3.90 12.22 9.74
C ASN A 15 -3.97 13.69 10.18
N ARG A 16 -3.06 14.54 9.68
CA ARG A 16 -2.98 15.97 10.03
C ARG A 16 -3.96 16.84 9.26
N GLY A 17 -4.18 16.56 7.98
CA GLY A 17 -4.99 17.43 7.13
C GLY A 17 -5.71 16.73 5.98
N GLY A 18 -5.96 15.40 6.13
CA GLY A 18 -6.74 14.65 5.16
C GLY A 18 -6.03 14.44 3.81
N PRO A 19 -6.82 14.15 2.77
CA PRO A 19 -6.28 13.83 1.45
C PRO A 19 -5.52 15.00 0.81
N GLU A 20 -5.95 16.24 1.00
CA GLU A 20 -5.28 17.42 0.45
C GLU A 20 -3.88 17.59 1.04
N SER A 21 -3.71 17.35 2.34
CA SER A 21 -2.41 17.37 2.99
C SER A 21 -1.50 16.24 2.48
N MET A 22 -2.08 15.05 2.24
CA MET A 22 -1.34 13.94 1.62
C MET A 22 -0.91 14.26 0.19
N LEU A 23 -1.78 14.85 -0.64
CA LEU A 23 -1.42 15.30 -2.00
C LEU A 23 -0.29 16.33 -1.96
N SER A 24 -0.39 17.32 -1.07
CA SER A 24 0.66 18.33 -0.90
C SER A 24 1.99 17.71 -0.51
N MET A 25 1.99 16.76 0.43
CA MET A 25 3.18 16.04 0.87
C MET A 25 3.80 15.24 -0.29
N LEU A 26 2.99 14.46 -1.04
CA LEU A 26 3.48 13.68 -2.18
C LEU A 26 4.02 14.58 -3.29
N ASN A 27 3.31 15.66 -3.64
CA ASN A 27 3.74 16.59 -4.66
C ASN A 27 5.08 17.26 -4.31
N THR A 28 5.24 17.64 -3.03
CA THR A 28 6.45 18.35 -2.59
C THR A 28 7.66 17.43 -2.41
N ASN A 29 7.45 16.20 -1.90
CA ASN A 29 8.57 15.29 -1.59
C ASN A 29 8.93 14.35 -2.74
N LEU A 30 8.02 14.17 -3.71
CA LEU A 30 8.22 13.23 -4.83
C LEU A 30 8.12 13.92 -6.20
N ASP A 31 8.07 15.27 -6.23
CA ASP A 31 7.93 16.07 -7.45
C ASP A 31 6.76 15.62 -8.35
N PHE A 32 5.64 15.25 -7.74
CA PHE A 32 4.42 14.97 -8.49
C PHE A 32 3.57 16.25 -8.68
N ALA A 33 2.59 16.14 -9.57
CA ALA A 33 1.55 17.15 -9.79
C ALA A 33 0.16 16.51 -9.63
N LEU A 34 -0.03 15.79 -8.52
CA LEU A 34 -1.29 15.11 -8.22
C LEU A 34 -2.35 16.14 -7.85
N THR A 35 -3.54 16.02 -8.45
CA THR A 35 -4.68 16.90 -8.23
C THR A 35 -5.85 16.19 -7.60
N ASP A 36 -5.90 14.87 -7.74
CA ASP A 36 -7.06 14.08 -7.37
C ASP A 36 -6.72 12.98 -6.38
N TYR A 37 -7.73 12.60 -5.61
CA TYR A 37 -7.63 11.54 -4.63
C TYR A 37 -8.88 10.65 -4.62
N VAL A 38 -8.67 9.41 -4.21
CA VAL A 38 -9.72 8.47 -3.82
C VAL A 38 -9.33 7.84 -2.50
N THR A 39 -10.13 8.08 -1.46
CA THR A 39 -9.97 7.46 -0.15
C THR A 39 -11.06 6.44 0.06
N VAL A 40 -10.69 5.21 0.35
CA VAL A 40 -11.61 4.12 0.65
C VAL A 40 -11.41 3.66 2.09
N ASN A 41 -12.51 3.37 2.80
CA ASN A 41 -12.43 2.71 4.08
C ASN A 41 -12.50 1.18 3.91
N PHE A 42 -12.27 0.43 4.99
CA PHE A 42 -12.30 -1.03 4.96
C PHE A 42 -13.66 -1.59 4.54
N LYS A 43 -14.76 -0.87 4.84
CA LYS A 43 -16.10 -1.30 4.43
C LYS A 43 -16.27 -1.19 2.91
N ALA A 44 -15.81 -0.10 2.29
CA ALA A 44 -15.86 0.05 0.84
C ALA A 44 -15.07 -1.05 0.12
N LEU A 45 -13.88 -1.40 0.65
CA LEU A 45 -13.07 -2.49 0.13
C LEU A 45 -13.81 -3.83 0.21
N ALA A 46 -14.36 -4.16 1.38
CA ALA A 46 -15.10 -5.40 1.57
C ALA A 46 -16.37 -5.47 0.69
N ASP A 47 -17.15 -4.40 0.66
CA ASP A 47 -18.36 -4.33 -0.18
C ASP A 47 -18.03 -4.52 -1.68
N ALA A 48 -16.92 -3.96 -2.16
CA ALA A 48 -16.48 -4.15 -3.54
C ALA A 48 -16.09 -5.61 -3.84
N ILE A 49 -15.36 -6.24 -2.91
CA ILE A 49 -14.97 -7.65 -3.02
C ILE A 49 -16.21 -8.56 -3.02
N ASP A 50 -17.19 -8.29 -2.16
CA ASP A 50 -18.43 -9.08 -2.08
C ASP A 50 -19.26 -8.97 -3.36
N VAL A 51 -19.35 -7.78 -3.97
CA VAL A 51 -19.99 -7.59 -5.29
C VAL A 51 -19.29 -8.39 -6.38
N LEU A 52 -17.95 -8.55 -6.29
CA LEU A 52 -17.17 -9.40 -7.20
C LEU A 52 -17.32 -10.90 -6.90
N GLY A 53 -18.02 -11.26 -5.83
CA GLY A 53 -18.22 -12.65 -5.42
C GLY A 53 -17.06 -13.23 -4.61
N GLY A 54 -16.42 -12.43 -3.78
CA GLY A 54 -15.27 -12.85 -2.95
C GLY A 54 -13.96 -12.96 -3.72
N LEU A 55 -12.90 -13.40 -3.06
CA LEU A 55 -11.57 -13.63 -3.64
C LEU A 55 -11.08 -15.04 -3.32
N ASP A 56 -10.27 -15.60 -4.22
CA ASP A 56 -9.57 -16.86 -4.02
C ASP A 56 -8.12 -16.53 -3.68
N ILE A 57 -7.75 -16.65 -2.40
CA ILE A 57 -6.43 -16.28 -1.88
C ILE A 57 -5.69 -17.53 -1.43
N GLU A 58 -4.46 -17.71 -1.87
CA GLU A 58 -3.57 -18.71 -1.29
C GLU A 58 -3.12 -18.20 0.09
N MET A 59 -3.41 -18.97 1.14
CA MET A 59 -3.16 -18.59 2.52
C MET A 59 -2.55 -19.74 3.29
N THR A 60 -1.55 -19.43 4.11
CA THR A 60 -1.01 -20.39 5.07
C THR A 60 -1.96 -20.57 6.27
N ASN A 61 -1.79 -21.67 7.01
CA ASN A 61 -2.55 -21.90 8.24
C ASN A 61 -2.32 -20.76 9.25
N ALA A 62 -1.07 -20.30 9.41
CA ALA A 62 -0.76 -19.14 10.26
C ALA A 62 -1.51 -17.89 9.83
N GLU A 63 -1.60 -17.63 8.53
CA GLU A 63 -2.37 -16.49 8.00
C GLU A 63 -3.87 -16.64 8.26
N CYS A 64 -4.41 -17.85 8.19
CA CYS A 64 -5.82 -18.11 8.53
C CYS A 64 -6.12 -17.78 10.00
N VAL A 65 -5.24 -18.20 10.92
CA VAL A 65 -5.37 -17.88 12.36
C VAL A 65 -5.38 -16.36 12.55
N HIS A 66 -4.43 -15.66 11.95
CA HIS A 66 -4.33 -14.21 12.10
C HIS A 66 -5.49 -13.47 11.41
N ALA A 67 -5.89 -13.88 10.20
CA ALA A 67 -7.06 -13.33 9.52
C ALA A 67 -8.33 -13.50 10.37
N ASN A 68 -8.54 -14.65 10.94
CA ASN A 68 -9.68 -14.94 11.82
C ASN A 68 -9.70 -14.05 13.07
N ASN A 69 -8.53 -13.77 13.65
CA ASN A 69 -8.42 -12.85 14.80
C ASN A 69 -8.83 -11.42 14.42
N TYR A 70 -8.35 -10.91 13.27
CA TYR A 70 -8.75 -9.59 12.76
C TYR A 70 -10.20 -9.55 12.29
N ASN A 71 -10.73 -10.65 11.76
CA ASN A 71 -12.06 -10.68 11.17
C ASN A 71 -13.18 -10.44 12.19
N ARG A 72 -12.95 -10.76 13.46
CA ARG A 72 -13.94 -10.46 14.51
C ARG A 72 -14.22 -8.97 14.61
N GLU A 73 -13.15 -8.18 14.66
CA GLU A 73 -13.22 -6.72 14.69
C GLU A 73 -13.78 -6.14 13.37
N VAL A 74 -13.33 -6.68 12.24
CA VAL A 74 -13.73 -6.24 10.91
C VAL A 74 -15.22 -6.52 10.68
N SER A 75 -15.70 -7.70 11.02
CA SER A 75 -17.11 -8.09 10.87
C SER A 75 -18.01 -7.21 11.72
N GLU A 76 -17.63 -6.95 12.99
CA GLU A 76 -18.35 -6.05 13.88
C GLU A 76 -18.41 -4.62 13.30
N ALA A 77 -17.28 -4.08 12.87
CA ALA A 77 -17.19 -2.73 12.29
C ALA A 77 -17.99 -2.58 10.99
N GLN A 78 -18.14 -3.65 10.22
CA GLN A 78 -18.88 -3.66 8.96
C GLN A 78 -20.36 -4.05 9.13
N GLY A 79 -20.73 -4.55 10.30
CA GLY A 79 -22.10 -5.01 10.59
C GLY A 79 -22.46 -6.29 9.82
N VAL A 80 -21.49 -7.16 9.57
CA VAL A 80 -21.70 -8.48 8.94
C VAL A 80 -21.47 -9.60 9.93
N GLU A 81 -22.04 -10.77 9.64
CA GLU A 81 -21.84 -11.95 10.49
C GLU A 81 -20.37 -12.40 10.45
N TYR A 82 -19.84 -12.78 11.62
CA TYR A 82 -18.49 -13.32 11.71
C TYR A 82 -18.43 -14.69 11.03
N GLU A 83 -17.51 -14.83 10.10
CA GLU A 83 -17.16 -16.08 9.43
C GLU A 83 -15.68 -16.38 9.66
N ALA A 84 -15.35 -17.63 9.99
CA ALA A 84 -13.95 -18.05 10.15
C ALA A 84 -13.46 -18.78 8.89
N ILE A 85 -12.23 -18.56 8.51
CA ILE A 85 -11.52 -19.37 7.52
C ILE A 85 -11.18 -20.70 8.20
N PRO A 86 -11.68 -21.85 7.68
CA PRO A 86 -11.28 -23.14 8.20
C PRO A 86 -9.81 -23.43 7.84
N TYR A 87 -9.09 -24.07 8.73
CA TYR A 87 -7.72 -24.54 8.52
C TYR A 87 -7.49 -25.83 9.32
N ASP A 88 -6.50 -26.62 8.91
CA ASP A 88 -6.15 -27.90 9.54
C ASP A 88 -4.87 -27.75 10.37
N GLU A 89 -5.04 -27.70 11.69
CA GLU A 89 -3.92 -27.52 12.64
C GLU A 89 -2.88 -28.66 12.56
N ASP A 90 -3.26 -29.83 12.11
CA ASP A 90 -2.37 -30.98 12.00
C ASP A 90 -1.36 -30.86 10.84
N LEU A 91 -1.63 -29.97 9.86
CA LEU A 91 -0.76 -29.72 8.71
C LEU A 91 0.35 -28.71 8.98
N GLY A 92 0.33 -28.02 10.13
CA GLY A 92 1.33 -27.02 10.53
C GLY A 92 1.09 -25.64 9.94
N ASP A 93 1.83 -24.64 10.46
CA ASP A 93 1.64 -23.22 10.19
C ASP A 93 1.94 -22.82 8.74
N ASP A 94 2.93 -23.45 8.11
CA ASP A 94 3.39 -23.13 6.75
C ASP A 94 2.59 -23.82 5.64
N TYR A 95 1.66 -24.73 5.98
CA TYR A 95 0.79 -25.35 4.98
C TYR A 95 -0.12 -24.32 4.36
N SER A 96 -0.08 -24.20 3.04
CA SER A 96 -0.92 -23.26 2.29
C SER A 96 -1.89 -23.96 1.33
N GLU A 97 -3.04 -23.35 1.15
CA GLU A 97 -4.00 -23.72 0.11
C GLU A 97 -4.81 -22.49 -0.32
N VAL A 98 -5.42 -22.60 -1.50
CA VAL A 98 -6.32 -21.54 -2.00
C VAL A 98 -7.66 -21.62 -1.25
N ARG A 99 -8.03 -20.51 -0.64
CA ARG A 99 -9.28 -20.35 0.10
C ARG A 99 -10.15 -19.28 -0.52
N HIS A 100 -11.43 -19.60 -0.70
CA HIS A 100 -12.41 -18.60 -1.12
C HIS A 100 -12.85 -17.80 0.10
N VAL A 101 -12.68 -16.45 0.04
CA VAL A 101 -12.92 -15.56 1.17
C VAL A 101 -13.86 -14.41 0.79
N SER A 102 -14.73 -14.03 1.73
CA SER A 102 -15.59 -12.85 1.64
C SER A 102 -14.78 -11.54 1.70
N GLY A 103 -15.43 -10.42 1.43
CA GLY A 103 -14.82 -9.10 1.55
C GLY A 103 -14.29 -8.80 2.95
N ALA A 104 -15.01 -9.19 3.99
CA ALA A 104 -14.57 -9.03 5.37
C ALA A 104 -13.29 -9.83 5.66
N LEU A 105 -13.25 -11.09 5.23
CA LEU A 105 -12.08 -11.96 5.39
C LEU A 105 -10.87 -11.48 4.56
N ALA A 106 -11.08 -11.08 3.30
CA ALA A 106 -10.01 -10.52 2.46
C ALA A 106 -9.44 -9.21 3.05
N THR A 107 -10.31 -8.37 3.63
CA THR A 107 -9.88 -7.16 4.34
C THR A 107 -9.08 -7.50 5.59
N SER A 108 -9.47 -8.54 6.32
CA SER A 108 -8.77 -9.04 7.50
C SER A 108 -7.38 -9.59 7.13
N TYR A 109 -7.29 -10.36 6.04
CA TYR A 109 -6.01 -10.84 5.49
C TYR A 109 -5.08 -9.69 5.14
N ALA A 110 -5.57 -8.63 4.47
CA ALA A 110 -4.78 -7.44 4.13
C ALA A 110 -4.30 -6.63 5.34
N ARG A 111 -4.84 -6.88 6.53
CA ARG A 111 -4.46 -6.23 7.80
C ARG A 111 -3.46 -7.02 8.63
N ILE A 112 -3.18 -8.27 8.30
CA ILE A 112 -2.31 -9.14 9.09
C ILE A 112 -0.95 -8.46 9.33
N ARG A 113 -0.57 -8.41 10.60
CA ARG A 113 0.74 -7.98 11.09
C ARG A 113 1.19 -8.99 12.13
N TYR A 114 2.14 -9.86 11.81
CA TYR A 114 2.76 -10.77 12.78
C TYR A 114 4.19 -11.12 12.34
N GLY A 115 5.09 -11.26 13.33
CA GLY A 115 6.50 -11.60 13.10
C GLY A 115 7.38 -10.41 12.73
N GLY A 116 8.70 -10.58 12.69
CA GLY A 116 9.63 -9.52 12.26
C GLY A 116 9.48 -9.19 10.78
N GLY A 117 9.52 -7.89 10.42
CA GLY A 117 9.34 -7.43 9.03
C GLY A 117 7.90 -7.22 8.59
N ASP A 118 6.99 -7.10 9.53
CA ASP A 118 5.53 -7.10 9.34
C ASP A 118 4.95 -6.10 8.35
N ASP A 119 5.54 -4.91 8.22
CA ASP A 119 5.00 -3.89 7.32
C ASP A 119 5.22 -4.24 5.85
N ALA A 120 6.33 -4.88 5.50
CA ALA A 120 6.58 -5.34 4.13
C ALA A 120 5.62 -6.49 3.77
N LYS A 121 5.44 -7.46 4.67
CA LYS A 121 4.48 -8.57 4.49
C LYS A 121 3.05 -8.08 4.40
N ARG A 122 2.64 -7.13 5.24
CA ARG A 122 1.32 -6.49 5.14
C ARG A 122 1.11 -5.81 3.79
N THR A 123 2.09 -5.04 3.33
CA THR A 123 2.03 -4.38 2.02
C THR A 123 1.95 -5.39 0.87
N SER A 124 2.66 -6.53 0.98
CA SER A 124 2.54 -7.63 0.01
C SER A 124 1.12 -8.20 -0.02
N ARG A 125 0.51 -8.50 1.14
CA ARG A 125 -0.88 -8.98 1.22
C ARG A 125 -1.89 -7.99 0.62
N GLN A 126 -1.70 -6.70 0.87
CA GLN A 126 -2.53 -5.65 0.25
C GLN A 126 -2.42 -5.67 -1.28
N ARG A 127 -1.21 -5.83 -1.83
CA ARG A 127 -1.00 -5.96 -3.29
C ARG A 127 -1.67 -7.21 -3.85
N ILE A 128 -1.61 -8.34 -3.16
CA ILE A 128 -2.31 -9.58 -3.55
C ILE A 128 -3.81 -9.31 -3.67
N VAL A 129 -4.43 -8.74 -2.65
CA VAL A 129 -5.87 -8.42 -2.65
C VAL A 129 -6.23 -7.50 -3.82
N ILE A 130 -5.47 -6.40 -4.03
CA ILE A 130 -5.71 -5.46 -5.13
C ILE A 130 -5.58 -6.16 -6.49
N ASN A 131 -4.54 -6.97 -6.69
CA ASN A 131 -4.32 -7.70 -7.94
C ASN A 131 -5.46 -8.67 -8.26
N LEU A 132 -5.94 -9.43 -7.27
CA LEU A 132 -7.05 -10.36 -7.43
C LEU A 132 -8.37 -9.62 -7.71
N MET A 133 -8.61 -8.49 -7.05
CA MET A 133 -9.76 -7.63 -7.35
C MET A 133 -9.74 -7.13 -8.79
N VAL A 134 -8.59 -6.61 -9.26
CA VAL A 134 -8.43 -6.14 -10.64
C VAL A 134 -8.65 -7.28 -11.64
N GLN A 135 -8.13 -8.47 -11.37
CA GLN A 135 -8.35 -9.65 -12.23
C GLN A 135 -9.84 -10.02 -12.30
N LYS A 136 -10.53 -10.10 -11.15
CA LYS A 136 -11.98 -10.38 -11.12
C LYS A 136 -12.80 -9.29 -11.80
N LEU A 137 -12.45 -8.02 -11.61
CA LEU A 137 -13.12 -6.90 -12.27
C LEU A 137 -12.99 -6.99 -13.79
N LYS A 138 -11.80 -7.33 -14.31
CA LYS A 138 -11.58 -7.53 -15.74
C LYS A 138 -12.41 -8.69 -16.33
N GLN A 139 -12.61 -9.75 -15.55
CA GLN A 139 -13.47 -10.86 -15.95
C GLN A 139 -14.98 -10.50 -15.90
N ASN A 140 -15.34 -9.52 -15.06
CA ASN A 140 -16.73 -9.14 -14.80
C ASN A 140 -16.93 -7.62 -14.86
N PRO A 141 -16.63 -6.95 -16.00
CA PRO A 141 -16.69 -5.48 -16.11
C PRO A 141 -18.10 -4.91 -15.92
N THR A 142 -19.13 -5.72 -16.14
CA THR A 142 -20.54 -5.34 -15.91
C THR A 142 -20.86 -5.10 -14.43
N LYS A 143 -19.97 -5.50 -13.52
CA LYS A 143 -20.11 -5.24 -12.07
C LYS A 143 -19.69 -3.83 -11.65
N ILE A 144 -19.01 -3.06 -12.52
CA ILE A 144 -18.51 -1.72 -12.18
C ILE A 144 -19.62 -0.79 -11.66
N PRO A 145 -20.79 -0.64 -12.33
CA PRO A 145 -21.86 0.21 -11.79
C PRO A 145 -22.40 -0.26 -10.43
N GLU A 146 -22.54 -1.58 -10.24
CA GLU A 146 -23.00 -2.15 -8.97
C GLU A 146 -22.01 -1.89 -7.82
N ILE A 147 -20.71 -2.05 -8.10
CA ILE A 147 -19.65 -1.72 -7.14
C ILE A 147 -19.73 -0.25 -6.75
N LEU A 148 -19.78 0.65 -7.74
CA LEU A 148 -19.84 2.09 -7.48
C LEU A 148 -21.06 2.46 -6.63
N ASP A 149 -22.24 1.95 -6.98
CA ASP A 149 -23.45 2.24 -6.20
C ASP A 149 -23.35 1.70 -4.74
N LYS A 150 -22.67 0.57 -4.55
CA LYS A 150 -22.49 -0.03 -3.23
C LYS A 150 -21.47 0.72 -2.36
N VAL A 151 -20.36 1.18 -2.96
CA VAL A 151 -19.22 1.71 -2.19
C VAL A 151 -19.24 3.23 -2.02
N MET A 152 -19.96 3.99 -2.86
CA MET A 152 -19.89 5.47 -2.87
C MET A 152 -20.18 6.12 -1.52
N GLY A 153 -20.99 5.50 -0.67
CA GLY A 153 -21.25 6.00 0.69
C GLY A 153 -20.05 5.88 1.65
N ASN A 154 -19.04 5.12 1.28
CA ASN A 154 -17.84 4.82 2.07
C ASN A 154 -16.54 5.24 1.35
N VAL A 155 -16.67 6.06 0.31
CA VAL A 155 -15.56 6.60 -0.49
C VAL A 155 -15.58 8.12 -0.37
N SER A 156 -14.41 8.72 -0.12
CA SER A 156 -14.18 10.16 -0.24
C SER A 156 -13.26 10.41 -1.43
N THR A 157 -13.65 11.30 -2.32
CA THR A 157 -12.90 11.56 -3.55
C THR A 157 -13.16 12.97 -4.08
N SER A 158 -12.15 13.55 -4.76
CA SER A 158 -12.30 14.77 -5.55
C SER A 158 -12.98 14.52 -6.90
N LEU A 159 -12.99 13.26 -7.37
CA LEU A 159 -13.55 12.89 -8.67
C LEU A 159 -15.09 12.87 -8.63
N THR A 160 -15.70 13.31 -9.72
CA THR A 160 -17.14 13.15 -9.94
C THR A 160 -17.49 11.68 -10.23
N LYS A 161 -18.77 11.30 -9.99
CA LYS A 161 -19.26 9.95 -10.33
C LYS A 161 -19.03 9.58 -11.80
N ASN A 162 -19.13 10.53 -12.72
CA ASN A 162 -18.92 10.29 -14.15
C ASN A 162 -17.44 10.00 -14.48
N GLU A 163 -16.52 10.73 -13.87
CA GLU A 163 -15.07 10.49 -14.01
C GLU A 163 -14.68 9.13 -13.47
N ILE A 164 -15.19 8.75 -12.29
CA ILE A 164 -14.94 7.42 -11.71
C ILE A 164 -15.50 6.32 -12.63
N LEU A 165 -16.69 6.50 -13.17
CA LEU A 165 -17.29 5.52 -14.08
C LEU A 165 -16.48 5.38 -15.38
N GLU A 166 -16.03 6.49 -15.96
CA GLU A 166 -15.17 6.52 -17.13
C GLU A 166 -13.84 5.81 -16.87
N LEU A 167 -13.15 6.13 -15.77
CA LEU A 167 -11.93 5.46 -15.35
C LEU A 167 -12.16 3.95 -15.13
N GLY A 168 -13.27 3.58 -14.49
CA GLY A 168 -13.65 2.18 -14.27
C GLY A 168 -13.85 1.41 -15.55
N MET A 169 -14.51 2.02 -16.55
CA MET A 169 -14.70 1.39 -17.87
C MET A 169 -13.38 1.20 -18.63
N HIS A 170 -12.45 2.14 -18.49
CA HIS A 170 -11.12 2.02 -19.07
C HIS A 170 -10.20 1.06 -18.30
N ALA A 171 -10.45 0.82 -17.00
CA ALA A 171 -9.61 -0.04 -16.18
C ALA A 171 -9.46 -1.47 -16.71
N VAL A 172 -10.45 -1.98 -17.46
CA VAL A 172 -10.40 -3.30 -18.11
C VAL A 172 -9.32 -3.39 -19.19
N THR A 173 -8.90 -2.26 -19.76
CA THR A 173 -7.86 -2.20 -20.78
C THR A 173 -6.44 -2.08 -20.19
N TYR A 174 -6.33 -1.71 -18.92
CA TYR A 174 -5.04 -1.54 -18.27
C TYR A 174 -4.39 -2.89 -17.99
N THR A 175 -3.08 -2.94 -18.10
CA THR A 175 -2.29 -4.11 -17.72
C THR A 175 -1.58 -3.78 -16.41
N MET A 176 -1.69 -4.69 -15.43
CA MET A 176 -0.89 -4.58 -14.21
C MET A 176 0.56 -4.87 -14.57
N GLY A 177 1.43 -3.90 -14.29
CA GLY A 177 2.88 -4.07 -14.41
C GLY A 177 3.47 -4.71 -13.15
N THR A 178 4.79 -4.80 -13.11
CA THR A 178 5.52 -5.22 -11.90
C THR A 178 5.26 -4.22 -10.78
N SER A 179 5.03 -4.72 -9.58
CA SER A 179 4.76 -3.89 -8.42
C SER A 179 5.98 -3.87 -7.50
N TYR A 180 6.44 -2.69 -7.15
CA TYR A 180 7.53 -2.48 -6.20
C TYR A 180 7.03 -1.75 -4.96
N ALA A 181 7.75 -1.89 -3.85
CA ALA A 181 7.54 -1.06 -2.68
C ALA A 181 8.38 0.23 -2.79
N TYR A 182 7.91 1.32 -2.22
CA TYR A 182 8.64 2.58 -2.14
C TYR A 182 8.79 2.99 -0.65
N PRO A 183 9.94 3.49 -0.21
CA PRO A 183 11.18 3.78 -0.97
C PRO A 183 11.86 2.53 -1.52
N PHE A 184 12.54 2.62 -2.67
CA PHE A 184 13.24 1.50 -3.29
C PHE A 184 14.46 1.09 -2.49
N GLN A 185 15.29 2.06 -2.07
CA GLN A 185 16.37 1.84 -1.13
C GLN A 185 16.07 2.52 0.20
N LEU A 186 16.14 1.74 1.25
CA LEU A 186 15.72 2.18 2.57
C LEU A 186 16.53 1.54 3.70
N CYS A 187 16.51 2.22 4.87
CA CYS A 187 16.88 1.65 6.14
C CYS A 187 15.72 1.70 7.11
N TYR A 188 15.67 0.73 8.02
CA TYR A 188 14.84 0.84 9.23
C TYR A 188 15.65 1.59 10.29
N GLY A 189 15.04 2.65 10.83
CA GLY A 189 15.72 3.49 11.80
C GLY A 189 15.70 2.90 13.21
N GLU A 190 16.60 1.92 13.50
CA GLU A 190 16.72 1.37 14.87
C GLU A 190 17.06 2.45 15.93
N ASN A 191 17.62 3.58 15.49
CA ASN A 191 17.98 4.71 16.36
C ASN A 191 17.44 6.05 15.86
N VAL A 192 16.60 6.04 14.84
CA VAL A 192 15.98 7.24 14.27
C VAL A 192 14.47 7.13 14.40
N VAL A 193 13.93 7.99 15.23
CA VAL A 193 12.50 8.03 15.53
C VAL A 193 11.93 9.38 15.11
N ASN A 194 10.64 9.43 14.83
CA ASN A 194 9.95 10.70 14.60
C ASN A 194 9.80 11.50 15.90
N ALA A 195 9.18 12.68 15.83
CA ALA A 195 8.93 13.54 17.00
C ALA A 195 8.08 12.86 18.11
N LEU A 196 7.38 11.78 17.79
CA LEU A 196 6.58 10.99 18.73
C LEU A 196 7.35 9.79 19.34
N GLY A 197 8.61 9.59 18.95
CA GLY A 197 9.42 8.46 19.42
C GLY A 197 9.12 7.13 18.71
N GLU A 198 8.53 7.18 17.53
CA GLU A 198 8.21 6.00 16.73
C GLU A 198 9.29 5.74 15.67
N ASP A 199 9.61 4.47 15.45
CA ASP A 199 10.51 4.05 14.36
C ASP A 199 9.99 4.49 12.99
N VAL A 200 10.92 4.90 12.13
CA VAL A 200 10.63 5.36 10.77
C VAL A 200 11.38 4.56 9.73
N VAL A 201 10.79 4.48 8.53
CA VAL A 201 11.46 3.99 7.33
C VAL A 201 12.14 5.18 6.65
N ILE A 202 13.43 5.06 6.39
CA ILE A 202 14.27 6.14 5.89
C ILE A 202 14.66 5.84 4.44
N PRO A 203 14.31 6.70 3.48
CA PRO A 203 14.80 6.58 2.11
C PRO A 203 16.31 6.89 2.06
N VAL A 204 17.07 6.08 1.31
CA VAL A 204 18.54 6.24 1.20
C VAL A 204 18.95 6.44 -0.26
N THR A 205 19.06 7.66 -0.74
CA THR A 205 18.55 8.92 -0.16
C THR A 205 17.15 9.23 -0.71
N LEU A 206 16.47 10.29 -0.23
CA LEU A 206 15.22 10.70 -0.84
C LEU A 206 15.42 11.07 -2.31
N GLU A 207 16.44 11.87 -2.63
CA GLU A 207 16.75 12.28 -3.99
C GLU A 207 16.98 11.08 -4.92
N PHE A 208 17.80 10.10 -4.50
CA PHE A 208 18.02 8.87 -5.27
C PHE A 208 16.69 8.12 -5.52
N ASN A 209 15.92 7.90 -4.47
CA ASN A 209 14.64 7.19 -4.58
C ASN A 209 13.64 7.90 -5.49
N VAL A 210 13.61 9.24 -5.50
CA VAL A 210 12.72 10.01 -6.38
C VAL A 210 13.17 9.94 -7.83
N ARG A 211 14.50 9.97 -8.13
CA ARG A 211 15.02 9.73 -9.48
C ARG A 211 14.60 8.36 -10.02
N GLU A 212 14.82 7.32 -9.24
CA GLU A 212 14.44 5.95 -9.61
C GLU A 212 12.92 5.81 -9.80
N LEU A 213 12.12 6.50 -8.96
CA LEU A 213 10.66 6.50 -9.08
C LEU A 213 10.20 7.14 -10.39
N HIS A 214 10.76 8.28 -10.76
CA HIS A 214 10.43 8.96 -12.02
C HIS A 214 10.89 8.16 -13.24
N GLU A 215 12.08 7.56 -13.22
CA GLU A 215 12.53 6.66 -14.32
C GLU A 215 11.61 5.42 -14.44
N TYR A 216 11.18 4.85 -13.32
CA TYR A 216 10.26 3.70 -13.32
C TYR A 216 8.87 4.05 -13.87
N LEU A 217 8.31 5.20 -13.46
CA LEU A 217 6.97 5.63 -13.89
C LEU A 217 6.94 6.23 -15.29
N TYR A 218 8.03 6.87 -15.71
CA TYR A 218 8.13 7.62 -16.96
C TYR A 218 9.43 7.28 -17.71
N PRO A 219 9.61 6.00 -18.10
CA PRO A 219 10.88 5.55 -18.67
C PRO A 219 11.26 6.34 -19.91
N GLY A 220 12.51 6.79 -19.92
CA GLY A 220 13.08 7.57 -21.03
C GLY A 220 12.72 9.07 -21.01
N LEU A 221 12.01 9.57 -20.00
CA LEU A 221 11.88 11.00 -19.76
C LEU A 221 13.02 11.48 -18.85
N SER A 222 13.72 12.53 -19.29
CA SER A 222 14.74 13.17 -18.43
C SER A 222 14.05 13.84 -17.25
N TYR A 223 14.50 13.48 -16.04
CA TYR A 223 14.03 14.06 -14.80
C TYR A 223 15.20 14.52 -13.94
N GLU A 224 15.08 15.72 -13.38
CA GLU A 224 15.99 16.28 -12.39
C GLU A 224 15.18 16.69 -11.16
N PRO A 225 15.57 16.25 -9.94
CA PRO A 225 14.89 16.62 -8.71
C PRO A 225 14.81 18.13 -8.51
N SER A 226 13.69 18.58 -7.99
CA SER A 226 13.54 19.98 -7.59
C SER A 226 14.46 20.35 -6.43
N ALA A 227 14.67 21.64 -6.24
CA ALA A 227 15.41 22.14 -5.08
C ALA A 227 14.78 21.70 -3.75
N ALA A 228 13.47 21.51 -3.69
CA ALA A 228 12.78 21.05 -2.49
C ALA A 228 13.13 19.58 -2.17
N VAL A 229 13.12 18.69 -3.17
CA VAL A 229 13.51 17.29 -2.99
C VAL A 229 14.96 17.19 -2.53
N THR A 230 15.87 17.93 -3.15
CA THR A 230 17.29 17.95 -2.75
C THR A 230 17.47 18.47 -1.32
N GLU A 231 16.80 19.58 -0.94
CA GLU A 231 16.85 20.12 0.41
C GLU A 231 16.33 19.13 1.46
N TYR A 232 15.23 18.44 1.18
CA TYR A 232 14.68 17.43 2.09
C TYR A 232 15.55 16.18 2.14
N SER A 233 16.14 15.77 1.03
CA SER A 233 17.08 14.66 0.98
C SER A 233 18.29 14.94 1.88
N ASP A 234 18.90 16.12 1.77
CA ASP A 234 19.99 16.56 2.62
C ASP A 234 19.61 16.63 4.09
N TYR A 235 18.38 17.10 4.37
CA TYR A 235 17.88 17.16 5.75
C TYR A 235 17.73 15.77 6.34
N ILE A 236 17.14 14.83 5.61
CA ILE A 236 16.95 13.44 6.04
C ILE A 236 18.31 12.77 6.26
N ALA A 237 19.26 12.93 5.33
CA ALA A 237 20.60 12.35 5.44
C ALA A 237 21.34 12.88 6.68
N ARG A 238 21.31 14.19 6.92
CA ARG A 238 21.92 14.78 8.13
C ARG A 238 21.29 14.32 9.44
N LYS A 239 19.98 14.08 9.45
CA LYS A 239 19.25 13.65 10.66
C LYS A 239 19.42 12.16 10.95
N SER A 240 19.48 11.36 9.92
CA SER A 240 19.52 9.89 10.02
C SER A 240 20.95 9.33 10.02
N GLY A 241 21.90 10.05 9.39
CA GLY A 241 23.23 9.54 9.10
C GLY A 241 23.30 8.58 7.91
N TYR A 242 22.20 8.42 7.16
CA TYR A 242 22.15 7.62 5.94
C TYR A 242 22.22 8.54 4.72
N ASP A 243 23.37 8.58 4.08
CA ASP A 243 23.69 9.43 2.94
C ASP A 243 23.93 8.63 1.65
N GLU A 244 24.46 9.28 0.62
CA GLU A 244 24.70 8.69 -0.70
C GLU A 244 25.70 7.52 -0.66
N ASP A 245 26.64 7.51 0.28
CA ASP A 245 27.64 6.44 0.40
C ASP A 245 26.99 5.09 0.79
N MET A 246 25.78 5.15 1.29
CA MET A 246 25.00 3.95 1.68
C MET A 246 24.17 3.36 0.54
N ILE A 247 24.03 4.05 -0.59
CA ILE A 247 23.30 3.55 -1.76
C ILE A 247 23.92 2.23 -2.24
N GLY A 248 23.08 1.22 -2.44
CA GLY A 248 23.51 -0.13 -2.81
C GLY A 248 23.95 -1.03 -1.66
N TYR A 249 24.09 -0.51 -0.43
CA TYR A 249 24.43 -1.27 0.78
C TYR A 249 23.27 -1.44 1.74
N VAL A 250 22.11 -0.89 1.39
CA VAL A 250 20.88 -0.93 2.19
C VAL A 250 19.83 -1.82 1.54
N LEU A 251 18.71 -2.04 2.22
CA LEU A 251 17.62 -2.85 1.69
C LEU A 251 17.09 -2.25 0.38
N ASN A 252 17.09 -3.03 -0.69
CA ASN A 252 16.55 -2.65 -2.00
C ASN A 252 15.22 -3.38 -2.25
N GLN A 253 14.16 -2.65 -2.56
CA GLN A 253 12.81 -3.14 -2.89
C GLN A 253 12.35 -2.69 -4.29
N GLY A 254 13.22 -2.01 -5.02
CA GLY A 254 12.93 -1.40 -6.31
C GLY A 254 13.33 -2.24 -7.52
N PRO A 255 13.29 -1.63 -8.71
CA PRO A 255 13.80 -2.25 -9.93
C PRO A 255 15.25 -2.71 -9.76
N GLY A 256 15.55 -3.93 -10.20
CA GLY A 256 16.89 -4.51 -10.05
C GLY A 256 17.17 -5.18 -8.69
N ALA A 257 16.22 -5.14 -7.75
CA ALA A 257 16.31 -5.95 -6.55
C ALA A 257 16.31 -7.44 -6.89
N GLU A 258 17.08 -8.25 -6.14
CA GLU A 258 17.01 -9.71 -6.28
C GLU A 258 15.60 -10.19 -5.94
N ALA A 259 15.15 -11.26 -6.63
CA ALA A 259 13.76 -11.75 -6.52
C ALA A 259 13.36 -12.04 -5.06
N ASP A 260 14.29 -12.47 -4.23
CA ASP A 260 14.06 -12.77 -2.82
C ASP A 260 13.80 -11.53 -1.94
N SER A 261 14.24 -10.33 -2.39
CA SER A 261 13.97 -9.08 -1.68
C SER A 261 12.62 -8.47 -2.08
N VAL A 262 12.13 -8.78 -3.28
CA VAL A 262 10.83 -8.34 -3.81
C VAL A 262 9.71 -9.25 -3.30
N ILE A 263 10.04 -10.52 -3.01
CA ILE A 263 9.12 -11.56 -2.52
C ILE A 263 9.46 -11.94 -1.06
N ALA A 264 9.95 -11.00 -0.27
CA ALA A 264 9.98 -11.22 1.19
C ALA A 264 8.53 -11.22 1.72
N GLY A 265 7.75 -12.12 1.20
CA GLY A 265 6.36 -12.42 1.42
C GLY A 265 6.08 -13.89 1.17
N ASP A 266 7.10 -14.76 1.34
CA ASP A 266 6.90 -16.18 1.55
C ASP A 266 6.72 -16.47 3.04
#